data_7a73ecbea3bb37f432823962d8ebd9bd
#
_entry.id   7a73ecbea3bb37f432823962d8ebd9bd
#
_cell.length_a   1.000
_cell.length_b   1.000
_cell.length_c   1.000
_cell.angle_alpha   90.00
_cell.angle_beta   90.00
_cell.angle_gamma   90.00
#
_symmetry.space_group_name_H-M   'P 1'
#
loop_
_entity.id
_entity.type
_entity.pdbx_description
1 polymer ?
#
loop_
_entity_poly.entity_id
_entity_poly.type
_entity_poly.pdbx_seq_one_letter_code
_entity_poly.pdbx_strand_id
1 'polypeptide(L)'
;MLTLKTLLIICPLVFLAGFVDAIAGGGGLISLPAYLLAGLPPHAAIATNKMSSTIGTCASTARYLKNGFVDWQAAVPCMVMAILGANLGARLILLIPQQYIQYLLLGTLPVIAFVVLKRKPVRPGEQPDVIPRGRQLVLAGAFSLVIGLYDGLYG
;
A
#
# COMPACT_ATOMS: atom_id res chain seq x y z
N MET A 1 -19.17 14.16 14.28
CA MET A 1 -20.36 13.74 13.51
C MET A 1 -20.06 13.89 12.03
N LEU A 2 -20.18 12.81 11.25
CA LEU A 2 -20.02 12.85 9.80
C LEU A 2 -21.19 13.64 9.21
N THR A 3 -20.93 14.87 8.83
CA THR A 3 -21.95 15.72 8.19
C THR A 3 -22.13 15.26 6.74
N LEU A 4 -23.35 15.40 6.19
CA LEU A 4 -23.63 15.06 4.79
C LEU A 4 -22.64 15.74 3.81
N LYS A 5 -22.24 16.97 4.13
CA LYS A 5 -21.20 17.71 3.37
C LYS A 5 -19.84 17.00 3.37
N THR A 6 -19.45 16.44 4.51
CA THR A 6 -18.19 15.69 4.64
C THR A 6 -18.24 14.40 3.81
N LEU A 7 -19.36 13.70 3.82
CA LEU A 7 -19.58 12.51 2.98
C LEU A 7 -19.51 12.83 1.48
N LEU A 8 -20.14 13.93 1.04
CA LEU A 8 -20.14 14.37 -0.36
C LEU A 8 -18.72 14.71 -0.88
N ILE A 9 -17.81 15.12 -0.02
CA ILE A 9 -16.43 15.42 -0.40
C ILE A 9 -15.56 14.15 -0.33
N ILE A 10 -15.74 13.32 0.70
CA ILE A 10 -14.87 12.16 0.93
C ILE A 10 -15.20 11.04 -0.05
N CYS A 11 -16.47 10.75 -0.34
CA CYS A 11 -16.82 9.65 -1.24
C CYS A 11 -16.19 9.76 -2.63
N PRO A 12 -16.20 10.93 -3.31
CA PRO A 12 -15.51 11.07 -4.59
C PRO A 12 -13.98 10.91 -4.46
N LEU A 13 -13.36 11.45 -3.40
CA LEU A 13 -11.92 11.35 -3.18
C LEU A 13 -11.49 9.90 -2.91
N VAL A 14 -12.24 9.17 -2.10
CA VAL A 14 -11.96 7.74 -1.82
C VAL A 14 -12.23 6.87 -3.04
N PHE A 15 -13.27 7.20 -3.84
CA PHE A 15 -13.49 6.54 -5.11
C PHE A 15 -12.32 6.76 -6.08
N LEU A 16 -11.86 8.01 -6.20
CA LEU A 16 -10.69 8.34 -7.01
C LEU A 16 -9.44 7.65 -6.51
N ALA A 17 -9.25 7.59 -5.19
CA ALA A 17 -8.15 6.85 -4.56
C ALA A 17 -8.17 5.37 -4.95
N GLY A 18 -9.33 4.71 -4.86
CA GLY A 18 -9.50 3.32 -5.26
C GLY A 18 -9.26 3.09 -6.75
N PHE A 19 -9.69 4.03 -7.58
CA PHE A 19 -9.46 3.98 -9.03
C PHE A 19 -7.95 4.10 -9.37
N VAL A 20 -7.26 5.05 -8.74
CA VAL A 20 -5.80 5.22 -8.91
C VAL A 20 -5.05 4.01 -8.37
N ASP A 21 -5.49 3.45 -7.24
CA ASP A 21 -4.91 2.26 -6.64
C ASP A 21 -5.00 1.04 -7.56
N ALA A 22 -6.15 0.87 -8.22
CA ALA A 22 -6.37 -0.22 -9.17
C ALA A 22 -5.49 -0.15 -10.42
N ILE A 23 -5.07 1.04 -10.84
CA ILE A 23 -4.27 1.25 -12.06
C ILE A 23 -2.77 1.27 -11.77
N ALA A 24 -2.37 2.02 -10.76
CA ALA A 24 -0.96 2.35 -10.51
C ALA A 24 -0.46 1.94 -9.12
N GLY A 25 -1.36 1.55 -8.23
CA GLY A 25 -1.08 1.44 -6.80
C GLY A 25 -0.94 2.81 -6.14
N GLY A 26 -0.95 2.86 -4.80
CA GLY A 26 -0.73 4.10 -4.07
C GLY A 26 -2.01 4.91 -3.77
N GLY A 27 -3.18 4.30 -3.82
CA GLY A 27 -4.46 4.94 -3.45
C GLY A 27 -4.45 5.55 -2.05
N GLY A 28 -3.63 5.02 -1.15
CA GLY A 28 -3.40 5.58 0.19
C GLY A 28 -2.90 7.02 0.19
N LEU A 29 -2.17 7.44 -0.86
CA LEU A 29 -1.71 8.83 -1.02
C LEU A 29 -2.87 9.84 -1.13
N ILE A 30 -4.01 9.40 -1.62
CA ILE A 30 -5.21 10.23 -1.79
C ILE A 30 -6.18 9.99 -0.64
N SER A 31 -6.39 8.72 -0.25
CA SER A 31 -7.38 8.36 0.77
C SER A 31 -6.98 8.79 2.18
N LEU A 32 -5.69 8.68 2.56
CA LEU A 32 -5.24 9.08 3.90
C LEU A 32 -5.44 10.59 4.15
N PRO A 33 -5.00 11.52 3.27
CA PRO A 33 -5.31 12.93 3.43
C PRO A 33 -6.82 13.21 3.45
N ALA A 34 -7.61 12.50 2.61
CA ALA A 34 -9.06 12.67 2.59
C ALA A 34 -9.69 12.31 3.94
N TYR A 35 -9.27 11.21 4.56
CA TYR A 35 -9.75 10.81 5.88
C TYR A 35 -9.31 11.79 6.98
N LEU A 36 -8.07 12.30 6.92
CA LEU A 36 -7.58 13.32 7.88
C LEU A 36 -8.35 14.63 7.75
N LEU A 37 -8.64 15.08 6.52
CA LEU A 37 -9.47 16.27 6.25
C LEU A 37 -10.93 16.07 6.72
N ALA A 38 -11.39 14.83 6.74
CA ALA A 38 -12.68 14.46 7.32
C ALA A 38 -12.73 14.54 8.85
N GLY A 39 -11.58 14.77 9.48
CA GLY A 39 -11.44 14.83 10.93
C GLY A 39 -11.29 13.46 11.60
N LEU A 40 -10.95 12.41 10.85
CA LEU A 40 -10.63 11.12 11.46
C LEU A 40 -9.28 11.21 12.19
N PRO A 41 -9.16 10.64 13.39
CA PRO A 41 -7.88 10.48 14.06
C PRO A 41 -6.91 9.68 13.17
N PRO A 42 -5.58 9.97 13.18
CA PRO A 42 -4.61 9.32 12.30
C PRO A 42 -4.66 7.78 12.33
N HIS A 43 -4.77 7.17 13.50
CA HIS A 43 -4.91 5.71 13.62
C HIS A 43 -6.19 5.18 12.95
N ALA A 44 -7.30 5.90 13.09
CA ALA A 44 -8.56 5.51 12.46
C ALA A 44 -8.50 5.69 10.93
N ALA A 45 -7.83 6.74 10.44
CA ALA A 45 -7.61 6.94 9.02
C ALA A 45 -6.78 5.80 8.41
N ILE A 46 -5.67 5.42 9.06
CA ILE A 46 -4.83 4.28 8.65
C ILE A 46 -5.64 2.97 8.66
N ALA A 47 -6.36 2.70 9.74
CA ALA A 47 -7.16 1.47 9.87
C ALA A 47 -8.25 1.38 8.78
N THR A 48 -8.93 2.49 8.50
CA THR A 48 -9.97 2.56 7.46
C THR A 48 -9.37 2.34 6.07
N ASN A 49 -8.23 2.98 5.78
CA ASN A 49 -7.50 2.77 4.53
C ASN A 49 -7.08 1.31 4.37
N LYS A 50 -6.55 0.71 5.42
CA LYS A 50 -6.12 -0.70 5.44
C LYS A 50 -7.28 -1.66 5.15
N MET A 51 -8.41 -1.44 5.80
CA MET A 51 -9.64 -2.24 5.59
C MET A 51 -10.10 -2.17 4.12
N SER A 52 -10.19 -0.97 3.57
CA SER A 52 -10.57 -0.74 2.17
C SER A 52 -9.59 -1.41 1.19
N SER A 53 -8.29 -1.21 1.39
CA SER A 53 -7.22 -1.79 0.57
C SER A 53 -7.22 -3.32 0.63
N THR A 54 -7.46 -3.91 1.81
CA THR A 54 -7.53 -5.36 1.97
C THR A 54 -8.64 -5.97 1.13
N ILE A 55 -9.83 -5.37 1.11
CA ILE A 55 -10.96 -5.85 0.29
C ILE A 55 -10.60 -5.80 -1.20
N GLY A 56 -10.01 -4.69 -1.66
CA GLY A 56 -9.56 -4.52 -3.04
C GLY A 56 -8.48 -5.53 -3.44
N THR A 57 -7.51 -5.76 -2.56
CA THR A 57 -6.41 -6.71 -2.78
C THR A 57 -6.93 -8.15 -2.81
N CYS A 58 -7.86 -8.52 -1.94
CA CYS A 58 -8.48 -9.84 -1.97
C CYS A 58 -9.19 -10.12 -3.32
N ALA A 59 -9.94 -9.14 -3.83
CA ALA A 59 -10.62 -9.26 -5.12
C ALA A 59 -9.62 -9.40 -6.28
N SER A 60 -8.55 -8.61 -6.28
CA SER A 60 -7.49 -8.68 -7.28
C SER A 60 -6.75 -10.00 -7.24
N THR A 61 -6.36 -10.44 -6.04
CA THR A 61 -5.66 -11.72 -5.82
C THR A 61 -6.50 -12.90 -6.30
N ALA A 62 -7.80 -12.93 -5.98
CA ALA A 62 -8.71 -13.96 -6.46
C ALA A 62 -8.75 -14.03 -7.99
N ARG A 63 -8.70 -12.87 -8.65
CA ARG A 63 -8.68 -12.79 -10.11
C ARG A 63 -7.37 -13.29 -10.71
N TYR A 64 -6.21 -12.94 -10.13
CA TYR A 64 -4.91 -13.47 -10.56
C TYR A 64 -4.78 -14.97 -10.35
N LEU A 65 -5.27 -15.49 -9.23
CA LEU A 65 -5.32 -16.93 -8.96
C LEU A 65 -6.16 -17.69 -10.01
N LYS A 66 -7.35 -17.13 -10.30
CA LYS A 66 -8.27 -17.75 -11.26
C LYS A 66 -7.71 -17.78 -12.69
N ASN A 67 -6.88 -16.80 -13.05
CA ASN A 67 -6.27 -16.70 -14.37
C ASN A 67 -4.90 -17.42 -14.48
N GLY A 68 -4.42 -18.06 -13.41
CA GLY A 68 -3.17 -18.83 -13.43
C GLY A 68 -1.88 -17.98 -13.51
N PHE A 69 -1.94 -16.69 -13.23
CA PHE A 69 -0.78 -15.79 -13.30
C PHE A 69 0.12 -15.82 -12.06
N VAL A 70 -0.09 -16.75 -11.14
CA VAL A 70 0.65 -16.80 -9.87
C VAL A 70 1.74 -17.87 -9.93
N ASP A 71 3.00 -17.43 -9.84
CA ASP A 71 4.13 -18.34 -9.57
C ASP A 71 4.20 -18.62 -8.07
N TRP A 72 3.68 -19.78 -7.66
CA TRP A 72 3.62 -20.20 -6.26
C TRP A 72 5.00 -20.29 -5.58
N GLN A 73 6.05 -20.62 -6.35
CA GLN A 73 7.40 -20.72 -5.80
C GLN A 73 7.96 -19.36 -5.36
N ALA A 74 7.55 -18.29 -6.05
CA ALA A 74 7.91 -16.94 -5.68
C ALA A 74 6.88 -16.31 -4.71
N ALA A 75 5.60 -16.59 -4.92
CA ALA A 75 4.51 -15.98 -4.15
C ALA A 75 4.54 -16.35 -2.66
N VAL A 76 4.78 -17.64 -2.34
CA VAL A 76 4.73 -18.12 -0.95
C VAL A 76 5.84 -17.49 -0.08
N PRO A 77 7.14 -17.49 -0.46
CA PRO A 77 8.17 -16.82 0.31
C PRO A 77 7.93 -15.32 0.45
N CYS A 78 7.51 -14.64 -0.64
CA CYS A 78 7.20 -13.22 -0.61
C CYS A 78 6.03 -12.91 0.33
N MET A 79 4.98 -13.74 0.34
CA MET A 79 3.83 -13.59 1.23
C MET A 79 4.25 -13.71 2.70
N VAL A 80 5.06 -14.71 3.05
CA VAL A 80 5.56 -14.91 4.43
C VAL A 80 6.38 -13.70 4.87
N MET A 81 7.31 -13.23 4.03
CA MET A 81 8.15 -12.08 4.34
C MET A 81 7.32 -10.79 4.45
N ALA A 82 6.32 -10.60 3.59
CA ALA A 82 5.41 -9.44 3.67
C ALA A 82 4.58 -9.45 4.95
N ILE A 83 4.05 -10.60 5.37
CA ILE A 83 3.30 -10.75 6.63
C ILE A 83 4.18 -10.44 7.83
N LEU A 84 5.42 -10.95 7.86
CA LEU A 84 6.37 -10.65 8.93
C LEU A 84 6.69 -9.15 8.98
N GLY A 85 6.96 -8.55 7.83
CA GLY A 85 7.20 -7.10 7.71
C GLY A 85 6.00 -6.29 8.20
N ALA A 86 4.80 -6.60 7.73
CA ALA A 86 3.57 -5.89 8.09
C ALA A 86 3.27 -6.01 9.61
N ASN A 87 3.49 -7.18 10.19
CA ASN A 87 3.29 -7.39 11.62
C ASN A 87 4.27 -6.56 12.46
N LEU A 88 5.54 -6.50 12.05
CA LEU A 88 6.54 -5.64 12.69
C LEU A 88 6.18 -4.15 12.53
N GLY A 89 5.80 -3.72 11.32
CA GLY A 89 5.37 -2.34 11.08
C GLY A 89 4.16 -1.94 11.91
N ALA A 90 3.13 -2.79 11.97
CA ALA A 90 1.93 -2.55 12.77
C ALA A 90 2.21 -2.47 14.27
N ARG A 91 3.19 -3.22 14.78
CA ARG A 91 3.61 -3.10 16.19
C ARG A 91 4.39 -1.81 16.44
N LEU A 92 5.26 -1.43 15.51
CA LEU A 92 6.05 -0.21 15.62
C LEU A 92 5.17 1.04 15.62
N ILE A 93 4.14 1.10 14.77
CA ILE A 93 3.25 2.28 14.73
C ILE A 93 2.45 2.47 16.01
N LEU A 94 2.12 1.37 16.73
CA LEU A 94 1.43 1.44 18.01
C LEU A 94 2.28 2.03 19.14
N LEU A 95 3.61 1.98 19.00
CA LEU A 95 4.55 2.58 19.97
C LEU A 95 4.75 4.07 19.74
N ILE A 96 4.34 4.59 18.58
CA ILE A 96 4.52 6.01 18.22
C ILE A 96 3.31 6.81 18.72
N PRO A 97 3.52 7.88 19.52
CA PRO A 97 2.45 8.77 19.94
C PRO A 97 1.72 9.38 18.74
N GLN A 98 0.39 9.50 18.85
CA GLN A 98 -0.51 9.92 17.76
C GLN A 98 -0.11 11.26 17.11
N GLN A 99 0.43 12.18 17.87
CA GLN A 99 0.89 13.47 17.37
C GLN A 99 2.03 13.37 16.34
N TYR A 100 2.92 12.38 16.48
CA TYR A 100 4.04 12.17 15.55
C TYR A 100 3.61 11.45 14.28
N ILE A 101 2.57 10.60 14.35
CA ILE A 101 2.05 9.86 13.20
C ILE A 101 1.54 10.81 12.11
N GLN A 102 0.89 11.91 12.50
CA GLN A 102 0.39 12.90 11.56
C GLN A 102 1.54 13.58 10.79
N TYR A 103 2.60 13.98 11.50
CA TYR A 103 3.80 14.57 10.85
C TYR A 103 4.53 13.56 9.97
N LEU A 104 4.60 12.34 10.42
CA LEU A 104 5.22 11.23 9.69
C LEU A 104 4.46 10.94 8.38
N LEU A 105 3.13 10.89 8.41
CA LEU A 105 2.27 10.75 7.23
C LEU A 105 2.46 11.92 6.26
N LEU A 106 2.39 13.15 6.74
CA LEU A 106 2.56 14.34 5.92
C LEU A 106 3.95 14.43 5.27
N GLY A 107 4.99 13.98 5.97
CA GLY A 107 6.36 13.96 5.46
C GLY A 107 6.60 12.84 4.43
N THR A 108 5.98 11.69 4.63
CA THR A 108 6.19 10.51 3.78
C THR A 108 5.43 10.62 2.45
N LEU A 109 4.24 11.23 2.45
CA LEU A 109 3.40 11.40 1.26
C LEU A 109 4.13 12.09 0.09
N PRO A 110 4.79 13.26 0.24
CA PRO A 110 5.50 13.89 -0.87
C PRO A 110 6.71 13.09 -1.34
N VAL A 111 7.40 12.38 -0.43
CA VAL A 111 8.54 11.53 -0.79
C VAL A 111 8.10 10.38 -1.69
N ILE A 112 7.02 9.69 -1.34
CA ILE A 112 6.49 8.59 -2.15
C ILE A 112 5.94 9.12 -3.47
N ALA A 113 5.18 10.23 -3.45
CA ALA A 113 4.69 10.86 -4.67
C ALA A 113 5.84 11.19 -5.63
N PHE A 114 6.95 11.75 -5.12
CA PHE A 114 8.13 12.05 -5.91
C PHE A 114 8.80 10.80 -6.49
N VAL A 115 8.92 9.73 -5.70
CA VAL A 115 9.49 8.46 -6.16
C VAL A 115 8.63 7.82 -7.24
N VAL A 116 7.31 7.82 -7.06
CA VAL A 116 6.34 7.27 -8.03
C VAL A 116 6.37 8.07 -9.33
N LEU A 117 6.37 9.40 -9.26
CA LEU A 117 6.43 10.27 -10.45
C LEU A 117 7.74 10.16 -11.22
N LYS A 118 8.85 9.85 -10.53
CA LYS A 118 10.16 9.62 -11.18
C LYS A 118 10.35 8.22 -11.76
N ARG A 119 9.45 7.27 -11.46
CA ARG A 119 9.55 5.92 -12.04
C ARG A 119 9.35 6.01 -13.56
N LYS A 120 10.35 5.59 -14.29
CA LYS A 120 10.22 5.40 -15.74
C LYS A 120 9.22 4.28 -16.01
N PRO A 121 8.26 4.47 -16.93
CA PRO A 121 7.39 3.38 -17.34
C PRO A 121 8.26 2.26 -17.94
N VAL A 122 7.99 1.02 -17.51
CA VAL A 122 8.64 -0.16 -18.09
C VAL A 122 8.23 -0.22 -19.55
N ARG A 123 9.20 -0.17 -20.47
CA ARG A 123 8.93 -0.23 -21.92
C ARG A 123 8.49 -1.65 -22.28
N PRO A 124 7.39 -1.82 -23.03
CA PRO A 124 7.01 -3.12 -23.54
C PRO A 124 8.15 -3.64 -24.44
N GLY A 125 8.74 -4.79 -24.07
CA GLY A 125 9.82 -5.41 -24.86
C GLY A 125 11.23 -5.35 -24.24
N GLU A 126 11.47 -4.59 -23.18
CA GLU A 126 12.69 -4.74 -22.38
C GLU A 126 12.63 -6.06 -21.62
N GLN A 127 13.39 -7.05 -22.07
CA GLN A 127 13.59 -8.27 -21.29
C GLN A 127 14.41 -7.89 -20.06
N PRO A 128 13.93 -8.13 -18.84
CA PRO A 128 14.73 -7.90 -17.65
C PRO A 128 15.97 -8.80 -17.70
N ASP A 129 17.11 -8.28 -17.27
CA ASP A 129 18.33 -9.07 -17.09
C ASP A 129 17.98 -10.39 -16.39
N VAL A 130 18.44 -11.50 -16.98
CA VAL A 130 18.15 -12.85 -16.47
C VAL A 130 18.93 -13.04 -15.16
N ILE A 131 18.33 -12.61 -14.06
CA ILE A 131 18.84 -12.84 -12.72
C ILE A 131 18.64 -14.33 -12.37
N PRO A 132 19.66 -15.03 -11.85
CA PRO A 132 19.52 -16.40 -11.39
C PRO A 132 18.33 -16.53 -10.43
N ARG A 133 17.49 -17.55 -10.64
CA ARG A 133 16.19 -17.73 -9.92
C ARG A 133 16.34 -17.65 -8.39
N GLY A 134 17.44 -18.23 -7.84
CA GLY A 134 17.69 -18.15 -6.40
C GLY A 134 17.90 -16.71 -5.90
N ARG A 135 18.70 -15.93 -6.63
CA ARG A 135 18.94 -14.51 -6.30
C ARG A 135 17.67 -13.67 -6.46
N GLN A 136 16.86 -13.99 -7.47
CA GLN A 136 15.57 -13.33 -7.69
C GLN A 136 14.62 -13.57 -6.52
N LEU A 137 14.52 -14.81 -6.01
CA LEU A 137 13.68 -15.14 -4.86
C LEU A 137 14.14 -14.44 -3.57
N VAL A 138 15.46 -14.39 -3.32
CA VAL A 138 16.02 -13.71 -2.14
C VAL A 138 15.74 -12.21 -2.21
N LEU A 139 15.99 -11.58 -3.35
CA LEU A 139 15.71 -10.16 -3.54
C LEU A 139 14.21 -9.87 -3.42
N ALA A 140 13.35 -10.65 -4.06
CA ALA A 140 11.91 -10.51 -3.97
C ALA A 140 11.41 -10.64 -2.52
N GLY A 141 11.92 -11.61 -1.76
CA GLY A 141 11.61 -11.79 -0.34
C GLY A 141 12.07 -10.61 0.52
N ALA A 142 13.29 -10.11 0.31
CA ALA A 142 13.81 -8.94 1.02
C ALA A 142 12.97 -7.68 0.71
N PHE A 143 12.65 -7.43 -0.55
CA PHE A 143 11.77 -6.32 -0.94
C PHE A 143 10.37 -6.49 -0.36
N SER A 144 9.82 -7.70 -0.35
CA SER A 144 8.50 -7.99 0.23
C SER A 144 8.47 -7.70 1.73
N LEU A 145 9.56 -8.00 2.46
CA LEU A 145 9.68 -7.68 3.89
C LEU A 145 9.71 -6.16 4.11
N VAL A 146 10.50 -5.42 3.33
CA VAL A 146 10.60 -3.96 3.45
C VAL A 146 9.28 -3.29 3.08
N ILE A 147 8.63 -3.73 1.99
CA ILE A 147 7.33 -3.22 1.56
C ILE A 147 6.25 -3.57 2.59
N GLY A 148 6.29 -4.80 3.13
CA GLY A 148 5.37 -5.22 4.18
C GLY A 148 5.53 -4.40 5.46
N LEU A 149 6.77 -4.10 5.87
CA LEU A 149 7.04 -3.24 7.01
C LEU A 149 6.50 -1.82 6.78
N TYR A 150 6.74 -1.25 5.61
CA TYR A 150 6.18 0.02 5.22
C TYR A 150 4.64 0.00 5.23
N ASP A 151 4.04 -1.03 4.64
CA ASP A 151 2.59 -1.23 4.60
C ASP A 151 2.00 -1.40 6.01
N GLY A 152 2.71 -2.07 6.92
CA GLY A 152 2.32 -2.19 8.33
C GLY A 152 2.40 -0.88 9.11
N LEU A 153 3.30 0.03 8.72
CA LEU A 153 3.43 1.35 9.36
C LEU A 153 2.36 2.35 8.87
N TYR A 154 2.04 2.34 7.57
CA TYR A 154 1.29 3.42 6.93
C TYR A 154 0.06 2.99 6.14
N GLY A 155 -0.03 1.70 5.77
CA GLY A 155 -1.02 1.24 4.81
C GLY A 155 -2.33 0.70 5.42
#